data_3a720fef21531a00eda855981dd91cc5
#
_entry.id   3a720fef21531a00eda855981dd91cc5
#
_cell.length_a   1.000
_cell.length_b   1.000
_cell.length_c   1.000
_cell.angle_alpha   90.00
_cell.angle_beta   90.00
_cell.angle_gamma   90.00
#
_symmetry.space_group_name_H-M   'P 1'
#
loop_
_entity.id
_entity.type
_entity.pdbx_description
1 polymer ?
#
loop_
_entity_poly.entity_id
_entity_poly.type
_entity_poly.pdbx_seq_one_letter_code
_entity_poly.pdbx_strand_id
1 'polypeptide(L)'
;MAGNIATSMISTFVRANSGIQSTPAAEKPDLMLQLYDIENCPYCRLVREALTELDIDAEIYPCPRGGERFRPQVVERGGKAQFPYLVDPNTDVEMYESLDIVAYLFETYGHLSLPLKWRAGRLQTFGSMLASAPRFRQGMTARPGQEPEYMLELYSFESSPYARPVRERLCEMEIPYILRSCGRTQLKEWIVPPLR
;
A
#
# COMPACT_ATOMS: atom_id res chain seq x y z
N MET A 1 14.71 10.33 -15.64
CA MET A 1 14.75 9.39 -14.49
C MET A 1 15.22 10.04 -13.18
N ALA A 2 16.30 10.81 -13.14
CA ALA A 2 16.83 11.43 -11.91
C ALA A 2 15.82 12.31 -11.15
N GLY A 3 15.06 13.19 -11.82
CA GLY A 3 14.04 14.04 -11.18
C GLY A 3 12.89 13.24 -10.52
N ASN A 4 12.62 12.04 -11.01
CA ASN A 4 11.60 11.16 -10.46
C ASN A 4 12.02 10.55 -9.10
N ILE A 5 13.28 10.18 -8.96
CA ILE A 5 13.83 9.66 -7.69
C ILE A 5 13.96 10.80 -6.67
N ALA A 6 14.40 11.99 -7.06
CA ALA A 6 14.54 13.14 -6.17
C ALA A 6 13.20 13.52 -5.51
N THR A 7 12.13 13.65 -6.29
CA THR A 7 10.79 13.94 -5.74
C THR A 7 10.24 12.78 -4.90
N SER A 8 10.60 11.54 -5.22
CA SER A 8 10.27 10.36 -4.40
C SER A 8 10.99 10.39 -3.04
N MET A 9 12.25 10.80 -2.99
CA MET A 9 12.98 11.02 -1.74
C MET A 9 12.32 12.11 -0.89
N ILE A 10 11.97 13.26 -1.48
CA ILE A 10 11.26 14.33 -0.76
C ILE A 10 9.98 13.79 -0.11
N SER A 11 9.19 13.02 -0.85
CA SER A 11 7.98 12.36 -0.34
C SER A 11 8.26 11.46 0.87
N THR A 12 9.37 10.74 0.87
CA THR A 12 9.81 9.88 1.98
C THR A 12 10.21 10.71 3.20
N PHE A 13 10.99 11.79 3.01
CA PHE A 13 11.41 12.67 4.10
C PHE A 13 10.23 13.40 4.76
N VAL A 14 9.26 13.87 3.96
CA VAL A 14 8.03 14.53 4.48
C VAL A 14 7.25 13.61 5.42
N ARG A 15 7.26 12.29 5.18
CA ARG A 15 6.62 11.31 6.08
C ARG A 15 7.46 10.91 7.29
N ALA A 16 8.62 11.57 7.53
CA ALA A 16 9.52 11.24 8.64
C ALA A 16 9.82 9.72 8.71
N ASN A 17 10.02 9.10 7.55
CA ASN A 17 10.30 7.67 7.40
C ASN A 17 9.16 6.72 7.86
N SER A 18 7.91 7.18 7.99
CA SER A 18 6.76 6.28 8.18
C SER A 18 6.72 5.23 7.07
N GLY A 19 6.42 3.97 7.42
CA GLY A 19 6.42 2.85 6.46
C GLY A 19 7.83 2.38 6.08
N ILE A 20 8.83 2.53 6.97
CA ILE A 20 10.15 1.90 6.87
C ILE A 20 10.30 0.81 7.93
N GLN A 21 9.95 1.13 9.18
CA GLN A 21 10.08 0.20 10.29
C GLN A 21 8.90 -0.76 10.32
N SER A 22 9.17 -2.01 10.68
CA SER A 22 8.15 -3.00 10.92
C SER A 22 8.29 -3.60 12.32
N THR A 23 7.14 -3.87 12.91
CA THR A 23 6.97 -4.76 14.05
C THR A 23 6.07 -5.87 13.52
N PRO A 24 6.61 -7.05 13.22
CA PRO A 24 5.83 -8.10 12.58
C PRO A 24 4.53 -8.37 13.33
N ALA A 25 3.47 -8.58 12.56
CA ALA A 25 2.18 -8.98 13.09
C ALA A 25 2.31 -10.22 13.99
N ALA A 26 1.52 -10.27 15.06
CA ALA A 26 1.50 -11.42 15.96
C ALA A 26 0.97 -12.67 15.25
N GLU A 27 0.03 -12.47 14.33
CA GLU A 27 -0.54 -13.49 13.46
C GLU A 27 -0.54 -12.99 12.02
N LYS A 28 -0.10 -13.81 11.07
CA LYS A 28 -0.16 -13.46 9.65
C LYS A 28 -1.44 -14.04 9.03
N PRO A 29 -2.07 -13.32 8.08
CA PRO A 29 -3.22 -13.87 7.37
C PRO A 29 -2.83 -15.14 6.61
N ASP A 30 -3.66 -16.19 6.70
CA ASP A 30 -3.48 -17.45 5.97
C ASP A 30 -3.71 -17.27 4.46
N LEU A 31 -4.72 -16.46 4.12
CA LEU A 31 -5.02 -16.02 2.75
C LEU A 31 -4.60 -14.57 2.58
N MET A 32 -4.04 -14.22 1.43
CA MET A 32 -3.58 -12.85 1.19
C MET A 32 -4.74 -11.86 1.24
N LEU A 33 -4.49 -10.75 1.91
CA LEU A 33 -5.38 -9.59 1.87
C LEU A 33 -5.39 -8.99 0.47
N GLN A 34 -6.53 -8.46 0.04
CA GLN A 34 -6.68 -7.79 -1.24
C GLN A 34 -6.90 -6.30 -1.00
N LEU A 35 -6.00 -5.48 -1.52
CA LEU A 35 -6.09 -4.04 -1.41
C LEU A 35 -6.30 -3.40 -2.78
N TYR A 36 -7.47 -2.82 -2.97
CA TYR A 36 -7.80 -1.99 -4.13
C TYR A 36 -7.40 -0.55 -3.84
N ASP A 37 -6.42 -0.03 -4.60
CA ASP A 37 -5.82 1.25 -4.25
C ASP A 37 -5.43 2.13 -5.45
N ILE A 38 -4.97 3.35 -5.15
CA ILE A 38 -4.33 4.27 -6.08
C ILE A 38 -3.00 4.67 -5.47
N GLU A 39 -1.88 4.47 -6.18
CA GLU A 39 -0.54 4.65 -5.62
C GLU A 39 -0.32 6.02 -4.98
N ASN A 40 -0.65 7.11 -5.67
CA ASN A 40 -0.42 8.46 -5.11
C ASN A 40 -1.62 9.00 -4.30
N CYS A 41 -2.57 8.15 -3.93
CA CYS A 41 -3.65 8.53 -3.02
C CYS A 41 -3.12 8.62 -1.58
N PRO A 42 -3.29 9.76 -0.88
CA PRO A 42 -2.81 9.90 0.50
C PRO A 42 -3.52 8.96 1.48
N TYR A 43 -4.75 8.59 1.23
CA TYR A 43 -5.51 7.65 2.05
C TYR A 43 -5.03 6.20 1.85
N CYS A 44 -4.80 5.79 0.61
CA CYS A 44 -4.28 4.46 0.27
C CYS A 44 -2.87 4.25 0.86
N ARG A 45 -2.05 5.29 0.85
CA ARG A 45 -0.70 5.27 1.45
C ARG A 45 -0.74 4.86 2.93
N LEU A 46 -1.71 5.35 3.72
CA LEU A 46 -1.83 5.02 5.14
C LEU A 46 -2.00 3.51 5.36
N VAL A 47 -2.80 2.86 4.51
CA VAL A 47 -2.99 1.41 4.58
C VAL A 47 -1.70 0.67 4.21
N ARG A 48 -0.99 1.07 3.14
CA ARG A 48 0.29 0.46 2.78
C ARG A 48 1.38 0.69 3.84
N GLU A 49 1.37 1.84 4.53
CA GLU A 49 2.25 2.08 5.68
C GLU A 49 1.94 1.10 6.82
N ALA A 50 0.65 0.83 7.11
CA ALA A 50 0.25 -0.15 8.12
C ALA A 50 0.65 -1.59 7.73
N LEU A 51 0.44 -1.98 6.47
CA LEU A 51 0.91 -3.27 5.96
C LEU A 51 2.43 -3.43 6.11
N THR A 52 3.20 -2.38 5.79
CA THR A 52 4.66 -2.37 6.01
C THR A 52 5.01 -2.50 7.49
N GLU A 53 4.30 -1.78 8.37
CA GLU A 53 4.56 -1.78 9.80
C GLU A 53 4.27 -3.15 10.44
N LEU A 54 3.22 -3.81 9.99
CA LEU A 54 2.85 -5.16 10.45
C LEU A 54 3.59 -6.28 9.70
N ASP A 55 4.42 -5.95 8.69
CA ASP A 55 5.11 -6.94 7.84
C ASP A 55 4.11 -7.94 7.20
N ILE A 56 2.97 -7.43 6.73
CA ILE A 56 1.92 -8.20 6.08
C ILE A 56 2.03 -8.06 4.57
N ASP A 57 2.05 -9.19 3.87
CA ASP A 57 1.95 -9.26 2.41
C ASP A 57 0.49 -9.06 1.96
N ALA A 58 0.31 -8.50 0.76
CA ALA A 58 -1.03 -8.28 0.21
C ALA A 58 -1.03 -8.31 -1.33
N GLU A 59 -2.12 -8.74 -1.91
CA GLU A 59 -2.41 -8.52 -3.32
C GLU A 59 -2.87 -7.09 -3.54
N ILE A 60 -2.20 -6.37 -4.43
CA ILE A 60 -2.53 -4.99 -4.78
C ILE A 60 -3.25 -4.97 -6.12
N TYR A 61 -4.44 -4.43 -6.13
CA TYR A 61 -5.28 -4.24 -7.31
C TYR A 61 -5.38 -2.74 -7.64
N PRO A 62 -4.56 -2.25 -8.58
CA PRO A 62 -4.49 -0.83 -8.89
C PRO A 62 -5.77 -0.29 -9.52
N CYS A 63 -6.26 0.84 -8.98
CA CYS A 63 -7.51 1.48 -9.39
C CYS A 63 -7.30 2.95 -9.81
N PRO A 64 -6.42 3.29 -10.77
CA PRO A 64 -6.17 4.66 -11.21
C PRO A 64 -7.43 5.30 -11.80
N ARG A 65 -7.47 6.62 -11.92
CA ARG A 65 -8.56 7.32 -12.59
C ARG A 65 -8.66 6.92 -14.06
N GLY A 66 -9.86 6.58 -14.51
CA GLY A 66 -10.11 6.09 -15.85
C GLY A 66 -9.70 4.64 -16.04
N GLY A 67 -9.33 3.94 -14.96
CA GLY A 67 -9.10 2.50 -14.98
C GLY A 67 -10.41 1.72 -15.10
N GLU A 68 -10.39 0.66 -15.89
CA GLU A 68 -11.56 -0.15 -16.20
C GLU A 68 -11.43 -1.60 -15.71
N ARG A 69 -10.24 -2.01 -15.25
CA ARG A 69 -9.96 -3.40 -14.88
C ARG A 69 -10.46 -3.75 -13.48
N PHE A 70 -10.11 -2.98 -12.46
CA PHE A 70 -10.41 -3.31 -11.05
C PHE A 70 -11.43 -2.38 -10.40
N ARG A 71 -11.59 -1.14 -10.88
CA ARG A 71 -12.59 -0.21 -10.34
C ARG A 71 -14.03 -0.72 -10.42
N PRO A 72 -14.49 -1.38 -11.51
CA PRO A 72 -15.82 -1.95 -11.56
C PRO A 72 -16.07 -3.01 -10.50
N GLN A 73 -15.05 -3.84 -10.17
CA GLN A 73 -15.15 -4.86 -9.14
C GLN A 73 -15.43 -4.24 -7.76
N VAL A 74 -14.79 -3.11 -7.42
CA VAL A 74 -15.03 -2.41 -6.15
C VAL A 74 -16.45 -1.84 -6.11
N VAL A 75 -16.96 -1.33 -7.23
CA VAL A 75 -18.34 -0.84 -7.30
C VAL A 75 -19.36 -1.98 -7.14
N GLU A 76 -19.10 -3.12 -7.77
CA GLU A 76 -19.96 -4.29 -7.68
C GLU A 76 -20.00 -4.85 -6.24
N ARG A 77 -18.85 -4.95 -5.56
CA ARG A 77 -18.75 -5.49 -4.20
C ARG A 77 -19.21 -4.52 -3.14
N GLY A 78 -18.71 -3.28 -3.18
CA GLY A 78 -18.89 -2.30 -2.10
C GLY A 78 -19.87 -1.14 -2.43
N GLY A 79 -20.44 -1.12 -3.64
CA GLY A 79 -21.46 -0.16 -4.06
C GLY A 79 -20.94 1.22 -4.47
N LYS A 80 -19.63 1.51 -4.34
CA LYS A 80 -19.06 2.82 -4.70
C LYS A 80 -17.60 2.75 -5.11
N ALA A 81 -17.18 3.63 -6.01
CA ALA A 81 -15.78 3.76 -6.44
C ALA A 81 -14.96 4.62 -5.46
N GLN A 82 -14.74 4.13 -4.24
CA GLN A 82 -13.95 4.79 -3.20
C GLN A 82 -12.71 3.96 -2.87
N PHE A 83 -11.59 4.61 -2.56
CA PHE A 83 -10.31 3.97 -2.29
C PHE A 83 -9.61 4.61 -1.08
N PRO A 84 -8.89 3.81 -0.26
CA PRO A 84 -8.66 2.37 -0.38
C PRO A 84 -9.92 1.54 -0.12
N TYR A 85 -9.94 0.32 -0.65
CA TYR A 85 -10.91 -0.70 -0.33
C TYR A 85 -10.17 -2.00 0.00
N LEU A 86 -10.40 -2.55 1.16
CA LEU A 86 -9.78 -3.79 1.65
C LEU A 86 -10.79 -4.93 1.58
N VAL A 87 -10.31 -6.09 1.15
CA VAL A 87 -10.99 -7.37 1.26
C VAL A 87 -10.10 -8.32 2.05
N ASP A 88 -10.64 -8.87 3.10
CA ASP A 88 -9.98 -9.88 3.93
C ASP A 88 -10.73 -11.20 3.85
N PRO A 89 -10.21 -12.18 3.08
CA PRO A 89 -10.85 -13.47 2.92
C PRO A 89 -10.74 -14.37 4.18
N ASN A 90 -9.89 -14.00 5.16
CA ASN A 90 -9.73 -14.79 6.39
C ASN A 90 -10.87 -14.56 7.38
N THR A 91 -11.50 -13.40 7.33
CA THR A 91 -12.54 -12.97 8.25
C THR A 91 -13.85 -12.60 7.56
N ASP A 92 -13.90 -12.72 6.23
CA ASP A 92 -15.05 -12.32 5.39
C ASP A 92 -15.40 -10.82 5.55
N VAL A 93 -14.38 -9.98 5.78
CA VAL A 93 -14.52 -8.51 5.95
C VAL A 93 -14.17 -7.80 4.67
N GLU A 94 -15.05 -6.90 4.26
CA GLU A 94 -14.83 -5.94 3.18
C GLU A 94 -15.10 -4.53 3.69
N MET A 95 -14.15 -3.59 3.50
CA MET A 95 -14.29 -2.29 4.11
C MET A 95 -13.60 -1.16 3.37
N TYR A 96 -14.14 0.03 3.55
CA TYR A 96 -13.56 1.31 3.15
C TYR A 96 -12.92 2.02 4.34
N GLU A 97 -12.53 3.27 4.15
CA GLU A 97 -11.97 4.21 5.11
C GLU A 97 -10.60 3.81 5.65
N SER A 98 -9.59 4.56 5.21
CA SER A 98 -8.18 4.21 5.46
C SER A 98 -7.82 4.05 6.93
N LEU A 99 -8.39 4.88 7.82
CA LEU A 99 -8.09 4.79 9.25
C LEU A 99 -8.79 3.61 9.92
N ASP A 100 -9.99 3.26 9.45
CA ASP A 100 -10.71 2.10 9.94
C ASP A 100 -10.02 0.81 9.48
N ILE A 101 -9.55 0.78 8.22
CA ILE A 101 -8.71 -0.32 7.71
C ILE A 101 -7.43 -0.45 8.55
N VAL A 102 -6.74 0.65 8.85
CA VAL A 102 -5.54 0.63 9.69
C VAL A 102 -5.86 0.07 11.07
N ALA A 103 -6.92 0.55 11.73
CA ALA A 103 -7.34 0.04 13.04
C ALA A 103 -7.64 -1.46 12.98
N TYR A 104 -8.41 -1.90 11.99
CA TYR A 104 -8.73 -3.28 11.75
C TYR A 104 -7.48 -4.17 11.61
N LEU A 105 -6.50 -3.76 10.80
CA LEU A 105 -5.25 -4.52 10.60
C LEU A 105 -4.46 -4.70 11.90
N PHE A 106 -4.38 -3.64 12.74
CA PHE A 106 -3.69 -3.72 14.02
C PHE A 106 -4.44 -4.56 15.05
N GLU A 107 -5.76 -4.48 15.10
CA GLU A 107 -6.60 -5.25 16.02
C GLU A 107 -6.62 -6.74 15.64
N THR A 108 -6.79 -7.05 14.36
CA THR A 108 -6.94 -8.44 13.87
C THR A 108 -5.60 -9.17 13.85
N TYR A 109 -4.55 -8.56 13.31
CA TYR A 109 -3.28 -9.24 13.06
C TYR A 109 -2.16 -8.81 14.00
N GLY A 110 -2.20 -7.58 14.49
CA GLY A 110 -1.21 -7.07 15.44
C GLY A 110 -1.43 -7.54 16.87
N HIS A 111 -2.65 -7.93 17.23
CA HIS A 111 -3.09 -8.18 18.60
C HIS A 111 -2.66 -7.08 19.57
N LEU A 112 -2.48 -5.87 19.07
CA LEU A 112 -2.05 -4.70 19.81
C LEU A 112 -3.09 -3.60 19.67
N SER A 113 -3.27 -2.83 20.74
CA SER A 113 -4.02 -1.60 20.60
C SER A 113 -3.37 -0.69 19.58
N LEU A 114 -4.19 0.00 18.76
CA LEU A 114 -3.74 0.93 17.74
C LEU A 114 -2.62 1.85 18.27
N PRO A 115 -1.42 1.84 17.67
CA PRO A 115 -0.29 2.67 18.12
C PRO A 115 -0.67 4.15 18.19
N LEU A 116 -0.08 4.88 19.16
CA LEU A 116 -0.43 6.27 19.45
C LEU A 116 -0.35 7.19 18.22
N LYS A 117 0.61 6.95 17.33
CA LYS A 117 0.73 7.72 16.08
C LYS A 117 -0.52 7.60 15.19
N TRP A 118 -1.16 6.45 15.13
CA TRP A 118 -2.35 6.22 14.33
C TRP A 118 -3.62 6.81 14.96
N ARG A 119 -3.63 6.99 16.31
CA ARG A 119 -4.73 7.68 17.02
C ARG A 119 -4.86 9.15 16.61
N ALA A 120 -3.78 9.77 16.13
CA ALA A 120 -3.78 11.11 15.56
C ALA A 120 -4.17 11.14 14.07
N GLY A 121 -5.19 10.40 13.68
CA GLY A 121 -5.58 10.10 12.30
C GLY A 121 -5.60 11.31 11.36
N ARG A 122 -6.14 12.47 11.77
CA ARG A 122 -6.15 13.70 10.95
C ARG A 122 -4.74 14.21 10.64
N LEU A 123 -3.79 14.11 11.59
CA LEU A 123 -2.39 14.49 11.37
C LEU A 123 -1.70 13.52 10.43
N GLN A 124 -2.00 12.22 10.55
CA GLN A 124 -1.48 11.20 9.63
C GLN A 124 -1.96 11.44 8.20
N THR A 125 -3.25 11.73 8.03
CA THR A 125 -3.83 12.06 6.71
C THR A 125 -3.19 13.32 6.13
N PHE A 126 -3.06 14.39 6.93
CA PHE A 126 -2.41 15.62 6.49
C PHE A 126 -0.95 15.43 6.07
N GLY A 127 -0.17 14.71 6.89
CA GLY A 127 1.21 14.36 6.55
C GLY A 127 1.31 13.52 5.27
N SER A 128 0.36 12.59 5.07
CA SER A 128 0.28 11.80 3.84
C SER A 128 -0.07 12.64 2.61
N MET A 129 -0.97 13.62 2.74
CA MET A 129 -1.29 14.57 1.66
C MET A 129 -0.06 15.39 1.26
N LEU A 130 0.67 15.93 2.23
CA LEU A 130 1.91 16.68 1.98
C LEU A 130 2.97 15.80 1.28
N ALA A 131 3.09 14.54 1.67
CA ALA A 131 4.02 13.60 1.04
C ALA A 131 3.61 13.19 -0.38
N SER A 132 2.31 13.23 -0.70
CA SER A 132 1.81 12.92 -2.04
C SER A 132 1.98 14.09 -3.02
N ALA A 133 2.02 15.33 -2.53
CA ALA A 133 2.13 16.53 -3.35
C ALA A 133 3.37 16.55 -4.29
N PRO A 134 4.59 16.19 -3.85
CA PRO A 134 5.78 16.18 -4.72
C PRO A 134 5.69 15.18 -5.88
N ARG A 135 4.83 14.16 -5.76
CA ARG A 135 4.61 13.14 -6.79
C ARG A 135 3.62 13.58 -7.86
N PHE A 136 2.94 14.70 -7.62
CA PHE A 136 1.99 15.29 -8.54
C PHE A 136 0.88 14.30 -8.93
N ARG A 137 0.82 13.91 -10.21
CA ARG A 137 -0.22 12.98 -10.74
C ARG A 137 0.32 11.59 -11.08
N GLN A 138 1.54 11.27 -10.68
CA GLN A 138 2.15 9.97 -10.98
C GLN A 138 1.40 8.86 -10.22
N GLY A 139 1.13 7.75 -10.91
CA GLY A 139 0.36 6.64 -10.34
C GLY A 139 -1.12 6.95 -10.09
N MET A 140 -1.71 7.98 -10.75
CA MET A 140 -3.12 8.35 -10.51
C MET A 140 -4.06 8.12 -11.69
N THR A 141 -3.54 8.09 -12.91
CA THR A 141 -4.36 8.03 -14.13
C THR A 141 -3.99 6.82 -14.96
N ALA A 142 -5.01 6.08 -15.39
CA ALA A 142 -4.82 4.90 -16.20
C ALA A 142 -4.13 5.20 -17.54
N ARG A 143 -3.30 4.27 -17.96
CA ARG A 143 -2.62 4.25 -19.25
C ARG A 143 -2.76 2.84 -19.87
N PRO A 144 -2.71 2.71 -21.18
CA PRO A 144 -2.68 1.40 -21.79
C PRO A 144 -1.57 0.54 -21.19
N GLY A 145 -1.91 -0.65 -20.76
CA GLY A 145 -1.00 -1.63 -20.18
C GLY A 145 -1.46 -3.04 -20.53
N GLN A 146 -0.50 -3.93 -20.68
CA GLN A 146 -0.77 -5.36 -20.89
C GLN A 146 -0.59 -6.07 -19.55
N GLU A 147 -1.57 -6.88 -19.17
CA GLU A 147 -1.46 -7.73 -18.01
C GLU A 147 -0.43 -8.83 -18.25
N PRO A 148 0.50 -9.05 -17.31
CA PRO A 148 1.45 -10.14 -17.42
C PRO A 148 0.73 -11.49 -17.26
N GLU A 149 1.32 -12.55 -17.81
CA GLU A 149 0.78 -13.91 -17.72
C GLU A 149 0.71 -14.42 -16.27
N TYR A 150 1.64 -13.97 -15.43
CA TYR A 150 1.72 -14.32 -14.02
C TYR A 150 1.69 -13.06 -13.16
N MET A 151 1.08 -13.14 -11.98
CA MET A 151 1.09 -12.05 -11.02
C MET A 151 2.52 -11.74 -10.57
N LEU A 152 2.91 -10.48 -10.69
CA LEU A 152 4.24 -10.01 -10.31
C LEU A 152 4.38 -9.99 -8.79
N GLU A 153 5.59 -10.19 -8.28
CA GLU A 153 5.92 -9.96 -6.87
C GLU A 153 6.82 -8.74 -6.74
N LEU A 154 6.47 -7.83 -5.85
CA LEU A 154 7.26 -6.64 -5.55
C LEU A 154 7.70 -6.63 -4.10
N TYR A 155 8.97 -6.85 -3.86
CA TYR A 155 9.61 -6.77 -2.54
C TYR A 155 9.87 -5.30 -2.21
N SER A 156 9.10 -4.73 -1.28
CA SER A 156 9.14 -3.30 -1.00
C SER A 156 8.64 -2.94 0.40
N PHE A 157 8.99 -1.75 0.85
CA PHE A 157 8.36 -1.03 1.96
C PHE A 157 7.78 0.30 1.44
N GLU A 158 6.74 0.84 2.11
CA GLU A 158 5.98 1.98 1.55
C GLU A 158 6.86 3.19 1.26
N SER A 159 7.77 3.54 2.16
CA SER A 159 8.64 4.72 2.01
C SER A 159 9.84 4.53 1.07
N SER A 160 9.97 3.38 0.40
CA SER A 160 11.06 3.14 -0.54
C SER A 160 11.03 4.16 -1.70
N PRO A 161 12.05 5.04 -1.83
CA PRO A 161 12.07 6.02 -2.91
C PRO A 161 12.33 5.39 -4.28
N TYR A 162 12.87 4.17 -4.31
CA TYR A 162 13.18 3.43 -5.54
C TYR A 162 12.01 2.56 -6.00
N ALA A 163 11.30 1.91 -5.07
CA ALA A 163 10.16 1.07 -5.41
C ALA A 163 8.91 1.91 -5.77
N ARG A 164 8.76 3.11 -5.20
CA ARG A 164 7.60 3.97 -5.50
C ARG A 164 7.41 4.26 -6.99
N PRO A 165 8.43 4.65 -7.79
CA PRO A 165 8.25 4.81 -9.23
C PRO A 165 7.81 3.55 -9.96
N VAL A 166 8.18 2.36 -9.46
CA VAL A 166 7.70 1.08 -9.99
C VAL A 166 6.23 0.91 -9.69
N ARG A 167 5.80 1.09 -8.43
CA ARG A 167 4.39 1.01 -8.05
C ARG A 167 3.52 2.01 -8.81
N GLU A 168 4.02 3.23 -9.04
CA GLU A 168 3.34 4.25 -9.85
C GLU A 168 3.07 3.74 -11.26
N ARG A 169 4.05 3.07 -11.89
CA ARG A 169 3.86 2.49 -13.23
C ARG A 169 2.92 1.30 -13.23
N LEU A 170 3.05 0.40 -12.27
CA LEU A 170 2.10 -0.71 -12.10
C LEU A 170 0.67 -0.16 -11.93
N CYS A 171 0.50 0.89 -11.12
CA CYS A 171 -0.80 1.52 -10.92
C CYS A 171 -1.34 2.16 -12.21
N GLU A 172 -0.53 2.95 -12.94
CA GLU A 172 -0.95 3.58 -14.20
C GLU A 172 -1.36 2.55 -15.26
N MET A 173 -0.73 1.38 -15.28
CA MET A 173 -0.98 0.31 -16.25
C MET A 173 -2.00 -0.71 -15.78
N GLU A 174 -2.61 -0.52 -14.60
CA GLU A 174 -3.54 -1.45 -13.95
C GLU A 174 -2.98 -2.88 -13.88
N ILE A 175 -1.68 -3.01 -13.55
CA ILE A 175 -1.02 -4.31 -13.39
C ILE A 175 -1.08 -4.70 -11.92
N PRO A 176 -1.80 -5.81 -11.57
CA PRO A 176 -1.87 -6.29 -10.20
C PRO A 176 -0.55 -6.93 -9.80
N TYR A 177 -0.25 -6.90 -8.51
CA TYR A 177 0.97 -7.49 -7.99
C TYR A 177 0.83 -7.89 -6.53
N ILE A 178 1.64 -8.86 -6.11
CA ILE A 178 1.79 -9.21 -4.69
C ILE A 178 2.82 -8.26 -4.09
N LEU A 179 2.41 -7.45 -3.11
CA LEU A 179 3.31 -6.68 -2.28
C LEU A 179 3.91 -7.62 -1.23
N ARG A 180 5.20 -7.91 -1.36
CA ARG A 180 5.99 -8.57 -0.33
C ARG A 180 6.55 -7.51 0.61
N SER A 181 6.02 -7.44 1.81
CA SER A 181 6.41 -6.43 2.78
C SER A 181 7.84 -6.66 3.26
N CYS A 182 8.67 -5.61 3.20
CA CYS A 182 10.08 -5.64 3.57
C CYS A 182 10.42 -4.51 4.54
N GLY A 183 9.58 -4.27 5.54
CA GLY A 183 9.85 -3.29 6.60
C GLY A 183 11.12 -3.65 7.37
N ARG A 184 11.85 -2.65 7.85
CA ARG A 184 13.03 -2.86 8.68
C ARG A 184 12.62 -3.23 10.09
N THR A 185 12.84 -4.49 10.47
CA THR A 185 12.87 -4.89 11.87
C THR A 185 14.28 -4.68 12.41
N GLN A 186 14.44 -4.37 13.68
CA GLN A 186 15.75 -4.28 14.33
C GLN A 186 16.52 -5.62 14.34
N LEU A 187 15.89 -6.72 13.91
CA LEU A 187 16.41 -8.10 14.01
C LEU A 187 16.44 -8.88 12.70
N LYS A 188 15.98 -8.35 11.57
CA LYS A 188 16.08 -9.06 10.28
C LYS A 188 17.39 -8.73 9.59
N GLU A 189 18.31 -9.66 9.61
CA GLU A 189 19.31 -9.81 8.55
C GLU A 189 18.58 -9.99 7.21
N TRP A 190 18.97 -9.21 6.21
CA TRP A 190 18.45 -9.34 4.85
C TRP A 190 18.90 -10.67 4.25
N ILE A 191 18.13 -11.72 4.45
CA ILE A 191 18.32 -12.96 3.70
C ILE A 191 17.67 -12.73 2.35
N VAL A 192 18.49 -12.33 1.37
CA VAL A 192 18.08 -12.38 -0.04
C VAL A 192 17.96 -13.86 -0.38
N PRO A 193 16.77 -14.38 -0.73
CA PRO A 193 16.66 -15.76 -1.18
C PRO A 193 17.52 -15.93 -2.43
N PRO A 194 18.24 -17.04 -2.56
CA PRO A 194 19.04 -17.30 -3.76
C PRO A 194 18.11 -17.28 -4.98
N LEU A 195 18.47 -16.52 -6.00
CA LEU A 195 17.80 -16.55 -7.30
C LEU A 195 17.78 -18.01 -7.79
N ARG A 196 16.60 -18.56 -7.97
CA ARG A 196 16.39 -19.86 -8.62
C ARG A 196 16.32 -19.70 -10.11
#